data_c7bf2e1f0e012e8d8a5291426a9d42db
#
_entry.id   c7bf2e1f0e012e8d8a5291426a9d42db
#
_cell.length_a   1.000
_cell.length_b   1.000
_cell.length_c   1.000
_cell.angle_alpha   90.00
_cell.angle_beta   90.00
_cell.angle_gamma   90.00
#
_symmetry.space_group_name_H-M   'P 1'
#
loop_
_entity.id
_entity.type
_entity.pdbx_description
1 polymer ?
#
loop_
_entity_poly.entity_id
_entity_poly.type
_entity_poly.pdbx_seq_one_letter_code
_entity_poly.pdbx_strand_id
1 'polypeptide(L)'
;MRNTQQIVERKVVVAGQIKKLEAELATAKERETLTVGEDYTIKVGRKSEQAELNTYAEVQATLIAQAEQDGKIIYKFRYGEGFDETTVVGDANRVVWEDGDEKVRSTEVIINRLVKAQDELEALATEYAEAEARESVAAGDTVSVKLGRGKTAREVPADVIGVHTDETGKKTVAVVAEDEVVLVGIGSLVF
;
A
#
# COMPACT_ATOMS: atom_id res chain seq x y z
N MET A 1 18.84 -7.54 -7.37
CA MET A 1 17.97 -8.62 -6.85
C MET A 1 18.09 -8.65 -5.36
N ARG A 2 16.99 -8.79 -4.65
CA ARG A 2 16.97 -8.92 -3.19
C ARG A 2 17.28 -10.38 -2.81
N ASN A 3 17.92 -10.57 -1.66
CA ASN A 3 18.05 -11.88 -1.04
C ASN A 3 16.81 -12.21 -0.19
N THR A 4 16.67 -13.46 0.26
CA THR A 4 15.53 -13.92 1.06
C THR A 4 15.29 -13.07 2.30
N GLN A 5 16.36 -12.68 3.02
CA GLN A 5 16.26 -11.86 4.23
C GLN A 5 15.67 -10.46 3.93
N GLN A 6 16.17 -9.78 2.88
CA GLN A 6 15.67 -8.46 2.48
C GLN A 6 14.20 -8.51 2.05
N ILE A 7 13.77 -9.62 1.43
CA ILE A 7 12.38 -9.82 1.05
C ILE A 7 11.50 -10.02 2.29
N VAL A 8 11.96 -10.81 3.27
CA VAL A 8 11.24 -10.99 4.54
C VAL A 8 11.08 -9.66 5.29
N GLU A 9 12.15 -8.89 5.40
CA GLU A 9 12.09 -7.56 6.03
C GLU A 9 11.08 -6.64 5.32
N ARG A 10 11.07 -6.64 3.98
CA ARG A 10 10.10 -5.86 3.22
C ARG A 10 8.65 -6.36 3.41
N LYS A 11 8.42 -7.69 3.45
CA LYS A 11 7.11 -8.26 3.76
C LYS A 11 6.57 -7.79 5.11
N VAL A 12 7.40 -7.73 6.14
CA VAL A 12 7.01 -7.22 7.47
C VAL A 12 6.57 -5.76 7.40
N VAL A 13 7.31 -4.93 6.66
CA VAL A 13 6.96 -3.51 6.47
C VAL A 13 5.63 -3.36 5.75
N VAL A 14 5.43 -4.09 4.64
CA VAL A 14 4.19 -4.03 3.86
C VAL A 14 3.00 -4.54 4.67
N ALA A 15 3.14 -5.64 5.40
CA ALA A 15 2.10 -6.16 6.29
C ALA A 15 1.71 -5.15 7.39
N GLY A 16 2.71 -4.42 7.93
CA GLY A 16 2.46 -3.34 8.88
C GLY A 16 1.71 -2.15 8.26
N GLN A 17 1.98 -1.84 6.99
CA GLN A 17 1.25 -0.81 6.24
C GLN A 17 -0.21 -1.22 5.98
N ILE A 18 -0.45 -2.49 5.61
CA ILE A 18 -1.80 -3.03 5.43
C ILE A 18 -2.62 -2.87 6.70
N LYS A 19 -2.10 -3.31 7.85
CA LYS A 19 -2.80 -3.17 9.14
C LYS A 19 -3.16 -1.72 9.48
N LYS A 20 -2.26 -0.77 9.20
CA LYS A 20 -2.52 0.66 9.41
C LYS A 20 -3.62 1.17 8.49
N LEU A 21 -3.61 0.76 7.21
CA LEU A 21 -4.63 1.15 6.25
C LEU A 21 -5.99 0.52 6.57
N GLU A 22 -6.04 -0.70 7.09
CA GLU A 22 -7.27 -1.36 7.54
C GLU A 22 -7.90 -0.61 8.74
N ALA A 23 -7.08 -0.20 9.71
CA ALA A 23 -7.54 0.61 10.83
C ALA A 23 -8.05 1.98 10.37
N GLU A 24 -7.30 2.66 9.46
CA GLU A 24 -7.73 3.93 8.87
C GLU A 24 -9.05 3.78 8.08
N LEU A 25 -9.22 2.65 7.36
CA LEU A 25 -10.44 2.35 6.63
C LEU A 25 -11.64 2.16 7.56
N ALA A 26 -11.45 1.49 8.70
CA ALA A 26 -12.50 1.34 9.71
C ALA A 26 -12.97 2.70 10.21
N THR A 27 -12.04 3.57 10.63
CA THR A 27 -12.34 4.94 11.07
C THR A 27 -13.00 5.77 9.96
N ALA A 28 -12.52 5.64 8.70
CA ALA A 28 -13.13 6.37 7.58
C ALA A 28 -14.59 5.96 7.35
N LYS A 29 -14.88 4.64 7.41
CA LYS A 29 -16.24 4.12 7.26
C LYS A 29 -17.16 4.58 8.40
N GLU A 30 -16.69 4.60 9.64
CA GLU A 30 -17.46 5.14 10.77
C GLU A 30 -17.81 6.61 10.54
N ARG A 31 -16.84 7.42 10.06
CA ARG A 31 -17.06 8.83 9.75
C ARG A 31 -17.97 9.07 8.55
N GLU A 32 -18.09 8.12 7.63
CA GLU A 32 -19.01 8.19 6.49
C GLU A 32 -20.44 7.73 6.80
N THR A 33 -20.69 7.18 8.00
CA THR A 33 -22.01 6.67 8.43
C THR A 33 -22.75 7.61 9.38
N LEU A 34 -22.70 8.92 9.12
CA LEU A 34 -23.50 9.86 9.92
C LEU A 34 -25.00 9.64 9.70
N THR A 35 -25.76 9.69 10.79
CA THR A 35 -27.20 9.42 10.78
C THR A 35 -28.00 10.72 10.66
N VAL A 36 -28.87 10.81 9.67
CA VAL A 36 -29.77 11.95 9.50
C VAL A 36 -30.75 12.01 10.69
N GLY A 37 -30.86 13.20 11.26
CA GLY A 37 -31.68 13.46 12.45
C GLY A 37 -30.91 13.47 13.77
N GLU A 38 -29.65 13.06 13.78
CA GLU A 38 -28.78 13.13 14.95
C GLU A 38 -28.02 14.45 15.04
N ASP A 39 -27.62 14.81 16.26
CA ASP A 39 -26.85 16.01 16.57
C ASP A 39 -25.36 15.71 16.61
N TYR A 40 -24.57 16.59 16.01
CA TYR A 40 -23.12 16.52 15.93
C TYR A 40 -22.49 17.85 16.29
N THR A 41 -21.34 17.83 16.94
CA THR A 41 -20.50 19.02 17.03
C THR A 41 -19.76 19.22 15.71
N ILE A 42 -19.97 20.37 15.07
CA ILE A 42 -19.34 20.65 13.76
C ILE A 42 -18.51 21.93 13.80
N LYS A 43 -17.51 22.00 12.92
CA LYS A 43 -16.71 23.20 12.69
C LYS A 43 -17.36 24.07 11.63
N VAL A 44 -17.75 25.30 12.03
CA VAL A 44 -18.25 26.34 11.13
C VAL A 44 -17.26 27.51 11.09
N GLY A 45 -17.03 28.05 9.90
CA GLY A 45 -16.12 29.19 9.73
C GLY A 45 -15.54 29.22 8.31
N ARG A 46 -14.79 30.28 8.00
CA ARG A 46 -14.08 30.44 6.74
C ARG A 46 -12.62 29.99 6.92
N LYS A 47 -12.16 29.15 6.01
CA LYS A 47 -10.74 28.93 5.82
C LYS A 47 -10.16 30.19 5.16
N SER A 48 -9.28 30.90 5.85
CA SER A 48 -8.52 31.99 5.28
C SER A 48 -7.31 31.45 4.51
N GLU A 49 -6.85 32.15 3.47
CA GLU A 49 -5.58 31.85 2.80
C GLU A 49 -4.38 32.00 3.76
N GLN A 50 -4.53 32.80 4.81
CA GLN A 50 -3.58 32.90 5.91
C GLN A 50 -4.07 32.05 7.08
N ALA A 51 -3.35 30.97 7.38
CA ALA A 51 -3.73 30.00 8.40
C ALA A 51 -3.99 30.63 9.80
N GLU A 52 -3.32 31.74 10.09
CA GLU A 52 -3.44 32.50 11.34
C GLU A 52 -4.80 33.21 11.48
N LEU A 53 -5.54 33.40 10.38
CA LEU A 53 -6.86 34.05 10.35
C LEU A 53 -8.01 33.06 10.23
N ASN A 54 -7.76 31.76 10.39
CA ASN A 54 -8.80 30.75 10.40
C ASN A 54 -9.60 30.88 11.71
N THR A 55 -10.82 31.38 11.61
CA THR A 55 -11.77 31.41 12.71
C THR A 55 -12.76 30.26 12.54
N TYR A 56 -12.54 29.16 13.26
CA TYR A 56 -13.52 28.10 13.38
C TYR A 56 -14.22 28.22 14.72
N ALA A 57 -15.54 28.20 14.69
CA ALA A 57 -16.36 27.96 15.86
C ALA A 57 -16.86 26.52 15.83
N GLU A 58 -16.85 25.85 16.98
CA GLU A 58 -17.51 24.57 17.16
C GLU A 58 -18.94 24.83 17.63
N VAL A 59 -19.89 24.25 16.89
CA VAL A 59 -21.32 24.44 17.19
C VAL A 59 -22.02 23.09 17.16
N GLN A 60 -23.06 22.95 17.97
CA GLN A 60 -23.99 21.83 17.90
C GLN A 60 -24.90 22.00 16.68
N ALA A 61 -25.03 20.97 15.88
CA ALA A 61 -25.79 21.01 14.64
C ALA A 61 -26.47 19.67 14.37
N THR A 62 -27.70 19.71 13.90
CA THR A 62 -28.43 18.52 13.49
C THR A 62 -28.12 18.18 12.03
N LEU A 63 -27.79 16.94 11.72
CA LEU A 63 -27.66 16.47 10.33
C LEU A 63 -29.05 16.32 9.73
N ILE A 64 -29.38 17.15 8.73
CA ILE A 64 -30.72 17.20 8.13
C ILE A 64 -30.81 16.51 6.77
N ALA A 65 -29.70 16.32 6.08
CA ALA A 65 -29.68 15.61 4.80
C ALA A 65 -28.26 15.12 4.46
N GLN A 66 -28.19 14.06 3.65
CA GLN A 66 -26.97 13.60 3.04
C GLN A 66 -27.22 13.30 1.54
N ALA A 67 -26.21 13.47 0.71
CA ALA A 67 -26.25 13.16 -0.72
C ALA A 67 -24.88 12.69 -1.18
N GLU A 68 -24.85 11.83 -2.19
CA GLU A 68 -23.62 11.46 -2.88
C GLU A 68 -23.41 12.40 -4.07
N GLN A 69 -22.25 13.02 -4.14
CA GLN A 69 -21.82 13.87 -5.24
C GLN A 69 -20.38 13.51 -5.63
N ASP A 70 -20.16 13.16 -6.87
CA ASP A 70 -18.83 12.78 -7.42
C ASP A 70 -18.13 11.69 -6.60
N GLY A 71 -18.88 10.66 -6.14
CA GLY A 71 -18.36 9.56 -5.32
C GLY A 71 -18.02 9.95 -3.87
N LYS A 72 -18.47 11.13 -3.41
CA LYS A 72 -18.29 11.60 -2.03
C LYS A 72 -19.62 11.82 -1.37
N ILE A 73 -19.71 11.42 -0.09
CA ILE A 73 -20.89 11.74 0.71
C ILE A 73 -20.76 13.17 1.24
N ILE A 74 -21.76 13.98 0.94
CA ILE A 74 -21.89 15.36 1.39
C ILE A 74 -23.05 15.44 2.35
N TYR A 75 -22.81 16.09 3.46
CA TYR A 75 -23.73 16.27 4.57
C TYR A 75 -24.22 17.71 4.65
N LYS A 76 -25.50 17.89 5.00
CA LYS A 76 -26.10 19.18 5.27
C LYS A 76 -26.50 19.25 6.74
N PHE A 77 -25.88 20.13 7.48
CA PHE A 77 -26.13 20.36 8.89
C PHE A 77 -26.92 21.66 9.08
N ARG A 78 -27.79 21.67 10.10
CA ARG A 78 -28.53 22.83 10.55
C ARG A 78 -28.10 23.17 11.97
N TYR A 79 -27.81 24.44 12.24
CA TYR A 79 -27.42 24.93 13.57
C TYR A 79 -28.03 26.31 13.84
N GLY A 80 -28.04 26.73 15.12
CA GLY A 80 -28.71 27.94 15.57
C GLY A 80 -30.19 27.70 15.93
N GLU A 81 -30.86 28.72 16.46
CA GLU A 81 -32.25 28.66 16.88
C GLU A 81 -33.07 29.82 16.31
N GLY A 82 -34.31 29.57 15.95
CA GLY A 82 -35.25 30.60 15.52
C GLY A 82 -34.79 31.36 14.28
N PHE A 83 -34.68 32.68 14.39
CA PHE A 83 -34.27 33.54 13.28
C PHE A 83 -32.78 33.42 12.91
N ASP A 84 -31.95 32.89 13.82
CA ASP A 84 -30.51 32.67 13.58
C ASP A 84 -30.21 31.27 13.08
N GLU A 85 -31.22 30.51 12.71
CA GLU A 85 -31.07 29.17 12.13
C GLU A 85 -30.35 29.24 10.78
N THR A 86 -29.28 28.49 10.66
CA THR A 86 -28.40 28.49 9.49
C THR A 86 -28.07 27.07 9.06
N THR A 87 -27.78 26.87 7.79
CA THR A 87 -27.34 25.58 7.27
C THR A 87 -25.93 25.65 6.70
N VAL A 88 -25.17 24.58 6.88
CA VAL A 88 -23.86 24.41 6.31
C VAL A 88 -23.75 23.06 5.58
N VAL A 89 -23.06 23.05 4.47
CA VAL A 89 -22.81 21.84 3.66
C VAL A 89 -21.32 21.52 3.73
N GLY A 90 -20.99 20.25 3.86
CA GLY A 90 -19.61 19.78 3.87
C GLY A 90 -19.50 18.27 3.99
N ASP A 91 -18.28 17.77 4.05
CA ASP A 91 -17.97 16.37 4.28
C ASP A 91 -17.89 16.02 5.78
N ALA A 92 -17.67 14.74 6.10
CA ALA A 92 -17.54 14.27 7.48
C ALA A 92 -16.37 14.90 8.27
N ASN A 93 -15.41 15.55 7.58
CA ASN A 93 -14.31 16.25 8.26
C ASN A 93 -14.74 17.56 8.94
N ARG A 94 -16.00 17.99 8.77
CA ARG A 94 -16.57 19.09 9.54
C ARG A 94 -16.98 18.67 10.93
N VAL A 95 -17.23 17.39 11.16
CA VAL A 95 -17.58 16.87 12.48
C VAL A 95 -16.34 16.86 13.38
N VAL A 96 -16.51 17.27 14.63
CA VAL A 96 -15.51 17.16 15.69
C VAL A 96 -15.61 15.74 16.26
N TRP A 97 -14.59 14.95 16.09
CA TRP A 97 -14.55 13.57 16.55
C TRP A 97 -13.81 13.47 17.88
N GLU A 98 -14.29 12.63 18.80
CA GLU A 98 -13.70 12.46 20.13
C GLU A 98 -12.27 11.92 20.08
N ASP A 99 -11.92 11.14 19.06
CA ASP A 99 -10.59 10.56 18.80
C ASP A 99 -9.61 11.52 18.12
N GLY A 100 -10.02 12.78 17.91
CA GLY A 100 -9.20 13.86 17.37
C GLY A 100 -9.52 14.26 15.93
N ASP A 101 -9.01 15.43 15.59
CA ASP A 101 -9.28 16.14 14.32
C ASP A 101 -8.40 15.73 13.16
N GLU A 102 -7.67 14.62 13.24
CA GLU A 102 -6.86 14.18 12.12
C GLU A 102 -7.72 13.94 10.88
N LYS A 103 -7.32 14.56 9.78
CA LYS A 103 -8.00 14.37 8.49
C LYS A 103 -7.85 12.93 8.05
N VAL A 104 -8.92 12.19 8.15
CA VAL A 104 -9.00 10.85 7.59
C VAL A 104 -9.16 10.96 6.07
N ARG A 105 -8.42 10.15 5.33
CA ARG A 105 -8.53 10.07 3.88
C ARG A 105 -9.89 9.46 3.51
N SER A 106 -10.40 9.76 2.32
CA SER A 106 -11.61 9.10 1.82
C SER A 106 -11.41 7.59 1.70
N THR A 107 -12.48 6.83 1.94
CA THR A 107 -12.49 5.36 1.82
C THR A 107 -11.94 4.89 0.49
N GLU A 108 -12.26 5.54 -0.62
CA GLU A 108 -11.74 5.21 -1.96
C GLU A 108 -10.20 5.29 -2.02
N VAL A 109 -9.61 6.36 -1.48
CA VAL A 109 -8.14 6.54 -1.47
C VAL A 109 -7.47 5.48 -0.63
N ILE A 110 -8.08 5.10 0.51
CA ILE A 110 -7.54 4.07 1.40
C ILE A 110 -7.63 2.70 0.73
N ILE A 111 -8.77 2.36 0.13
CA ILE A 111 -8.97 1.11 -0.61
C ILE A 111 -7.94 0.96 -1.73
N ASN A 112 -7.74 2.00 -2.54
CA ASN A 112 -6.75 1.98 -3.62
C ASN A 112 -5.31 1.75 -3.11
N ARG A 113 -4.98 2.23 -1.92
CA ARG A 113 -3.69 1.98 -1.28
C ARG A 113 -3.59 0.57 -0.70
N LEU A 114 -4.68 0.04 -0.15
CA LEU A 114 -4.75 -1.34 0.33
C LEU A 114 -4.52 -2.33 -0.80
N VAL A 115 -5.20 -2.16 -1.93
CA VAL A 115 -5.01 -3.02 -3.12
C VAL A 115 -3.54 -3.02 -3.55
N LYS A 116 -2.92 -1.84 -3.70
CA LYS A 116 -1.50 -1.75 -4.07
C LYS A 116 -0.55 -2.43 -3.07
N ALA A 117 -0.85 -2.33 -1.77
CA ALA A 117 -0.03 -2.98 -0.76
C ALA A 117 -0.21 -4.51 -0.76
N GLN A 118 -1.41 -4.99 -1.05
CA GLN A 118 -1.70 -6.42 -1.22
C GLN A 118 -1.00 -6.98 -2.46
N ASP A 119 -1.08 -6.29 -3.60
CA ASP A 119 -0.38 -6.66 -4.84
C ASP A 119 1.14 -6.72 -4.61
N GLU A 120 1.71 -5.74 -3.86
CA GLU A 120 3.12 -5.77 -3.49
C GLU A 120 3.46 -6.98 -2.61
N LEU A 121 2.59 -7.36 -1.68
CA LEU A 121 2.81 -8.52 -0.82
C LEU A 121 2.81 -9.84 -1.60
N GLU A 122 1.93 -9.97 -2.59
CA GLU A 122 1.88 -11.12 -3.51
C GLU A 122 3.13 -11.19 -4.39
N ALA A 123 3.53 -10.05 -4.97
CA ALA A 123 4.77 -9.97 -5.74
C ALA A 123 6.01 -10.35 -4.92
N LEU A 124 6.07 -9.93 -3.66
CA LEU A 124 7.13 -10.33 -2.73
C LEU A 124 7.08 -11.83 -2.36
N ALA A 125 5.92 -12.47 -2.42
CA ALA A 125 5.82 -13.92 -2.20
C ALA A 125 6.47 -14.69 -3.37
N THR A 126 6.21 -14.26 -4.60
CA THR A 126 6.84 -14.83 -5.80
C THR A 126 8.35 -14.57 -5.81
N GLU A 127 8.77 -13.32 -5.53
CA GLU A 127 10.20 -12.95 -5.45
C GLU A 127 10.94 -13.77 -4.38
N TYR A 128 10.26 -14.09 -3.26
CA TYR A 128 10.82 -14.92 -2.21
C TYR A 128 11.07 -16.35 -2.68
N ALA A 129 10.09 -16.98 -3.34
CA ALA A 129 10.25 -18.34 -3.84
C ALA A 129 11.40 -18.44 -4.86
N GLU A 130 11.53 -17.45 -5.74
CA GLU A 130 12.65 -17.38 -6.68
C GLU A 130 14.01 -17.16 -5.98
N ALA A 131 14.04 -16.32 -4.94
CA ALA A 131 15.28 -16.09 -4.18
C ALA A 131 15.69 -17.33 -3.39
N GLU A 132 14.74 -18.03 -2.78
CA GLU A 132 14.97 -19.27 -2.06
C GLU A 132 15.48 -20.37 -3.01
N ALA A 133 14.86 -20.53 -4.18
CA ALA A 133 15.31 -21.45 -5.19
C ALA A 133 16.76 -21.16 -5.64
N ARG A 134 17.10 -19.87 -5.84
CA ARG A 134 18.50 -19.47 -6.18
C ARG A 134 19.47 -19.75 -5.04
N GLU A 135 19.08 -19.54 -3.80
CA GLU A 135 19.93 -19.74 -2.63
C GLU A 135 20.17 -21.24 -2.35
N SER A 136 19.22 -22.10 -2.71
CA SER A 136 19.28 -23.55 -2.52
C SER A 136 19.97 -24.34 -3.61
N VAL A 137 20.30 -23.70 -4.75
CA VAL A 137 20.96 -24.37 -5.89
C VAL A 137 22.22 -25.11 -5.46
N ALA A 138 22.31 -26.37 -5.83
CA ALA A 138 23.43 -27.26 -5.54
C ALA A 138 23.91 -28.03 -6.80
N ALA A 139 25.08 -28.60 -6.71
CA ALA A 139 25.60 -29.48 -7.78
C ALA A 139 24.68 -30.70 -7.95
N GLY A 140 24.31 -30.99 -9.17
CA GLY A 140 23.36 -32.07 -9.53
C GLY A 140 21.97 -31.57 -9.85
N ASP A 141 21.65 -30.28 -9.58
CA ASP A 141 20.36 -29.68 -9.96
C ASP A 141 20.31 -29.39 -11.47
N THR A 142 19.13 -29.53 -12.06
CA THR A 142 18.85 -29.06 -13.42
C THR A 142 18.08 -27.75 -13.34
N VAL A 143 18.60 -26.72 -14.01
CA VAL A 143 18.05 -25.35 -13.98
C VAL A 143 17.93 -24.81 -15.40
N SER A 144 17.16 -23.73 -15.59
CA SER A 144 17.22 -22.96 -16.83
C SER A 144 18.19 -21.79 -16.64
N VAL A 145 19.03 -21.54 -17.66
CA VAL A 145 20.03 -20.47 -17.62
C VAL A 145 19.78 -19.49 -18.76
N LYS A 146 19.81 -18.22 -18.42
CA LYS A 146 19.72 -17.13 -19.39
C LYS A 146 21.11 -16.81 -19.96
N LEU A 147 21.34 -17.24 -21.18
CA LEU A 147 22.58 -16.97 -21.93
C LEU A 147 22.38 -15.83 -22.92
N GLY A 148 23.41 -14.98 -23.07
CA GLY A 148 23.37 -13.81 -23.95
C GLY A 148 22.92 -12.52 -23.25
N ARG A 149 22.80 -11.42 -24.01
CA ARG A 149 22.42 -10.09 -23.50
C ARG A 149 21.33 -9.44 -24.36
N GLY A 150 20.44 -8.72 -23.71
CA GLY A 150 19.41 -7.95 -24.40
C GLY A 150 18.49 -8.82 -25.26
N LYS A 151 18.30 -8.46 -26.54
CA LYS A 151 17.39 -9.15 -27.47
C LYS A 151 17.89 -10.53 -27.92
N THR A 152 19.16 -10.85 -27.68
CA THR A 152 19.76 -12.15 -28.00
C THR A 152 19.82 -13.10 -26.82
N ALA A 153 19.27 -12.68 -25.67
CA ALA A 153 19.17 -13.53 -24.49
C ALA A 153 18.19 -14.68 -24.75
N ARG A 154 18.65 -15.90 -24.50
CA ARG A 154 17.87 -17.13 -24.63
C ARG A 154 17.95 -17.93 -23.33
N GLU A 155 16.91 -18.66 -23.04
CA GLU A 155 16.86 -19.57 -21.90
C GLU A 155 17.16 -20.99 -22.40
N VAL A 156 18.10 -21.64 -21.75
CA VAL A 156 18.50 -23.00 -22.08
C VAL A 156 18.54 -23.86 -20.82
N PRO A 157 18.12 -25.12 -20.89
CA PRO A 157 18.30 -26.04 -19.78
C PRO A 157 19.80 -26.31 -19.55
N ALA A 158 20.17 -26.45 -18.29
CA ALA A 158 21.55 -26.67 -17.90
C ALA A 158 21.64 -27.44 -16.59
N ASP A 159 22.64 -28.30 -16.50
CA ASP A 159 22.93 -29.07 -15.29
C ASP A 159 23.99 -28.36 -14.46
N VAL A 160 23.71 -28.16 -13.17
CA VAL A 160 24.64 -27.54 -12.22
C VAL A 160 25.72 -28.54 -11.84
N ILE A 161 26.97 -28.20 -12.15
CA ILE A 161 28.14 -29.02 -11.79
C ILE A 161 28.91 -28.50 -10.58
N GLY A 162 28.67 -27.26 -10.19
CA GLY A 162 29.29 -26.69 -8.99
C GLY A 162 28.76 -25.29 -8.67
N VAL A 163 28.79 -24.96 -7.38
CA VAL A 163 28.45 -23.63 -6.89
C VAL A 163 29.64 -23.10 -6.08
N HIS A 164 30.10 -21.92 -6.41
CA HIS A 164 31.18 -21.22 -5.72
C HIS A 164 30.64 -19.93 -5.10
N THR A 165 31.00 -19.69 -3.86
CA THR A 165 30.70 -18.42 -3.17
C THR A 165 32.03 -17.74 -2.84
N ASP A 166 32.23 -16.54 -3.33
CA ASP A 166 33.43 -15.76 -3.06
C ASP A 166 33.42 -15.14 -1.65
N GLU A 167 34.52 -14.50 -1.25
CA GLU A 167 34.69 -13.86 0.06
C GLU A 167 33.68 -12.72 0.30
N THR A 168 33.07 -12.17 -0.75
CA THR A 168 32.02 -11.13 -0.66
C THR A 168 30.62 -11.69 -0.57
N GLY A 169 30.46 -13.03 -0.59
CA GLY A 169 29.17 -13.71 -0.57
C GLY A 169 28.50 -13.80 -1.96
N LYS A 170 29.20 -13.42 -3.04
CA LYS A 170 28.67 -13.52 -4.39
C LYS A 170 28.76 -14.96 -4.88
N LYS A 171 27.62 -15.53 -5.27
CA LYS A 171 27.53 -16.89 -5.81
C LYS A 171 27.73 -16.89 -7.33
N THR A 172 28.60 -17.79 -7.79
CA THR A 172 28.81 -18.14 -9.20
C THR A 172 28.54 -19.62 -9.38
N VAL A 173 27.83 -19.98 -10.41
CA VAL A 173 27.40 -21.35 -10.69
C VAL A 173 28.08 -21.83 -11.97
N ALA A 174 28.73 -22.99 -11.89
CA ALA A 174 29.23 -23.69 -13.06
C ALA A 174 28.12 -24.62 -13.57
N VAL A 175 27.73 -24.46 -14.81
CA VAL A 175 26.67 -25.25 -15.44
C VAL A 175 27.16 -25.88 -16.76
N VAL A 176 26.58 -26.99 -17.13
CA VAL A 176 26.70 -27.56 -18.46
C VAL A 176 25.46 -27.20 -19.24
N ALA A 177 25.61 -26.36 -20.26
CA ALA A 177 24.54 -25.95 -21.16
C ALA A 177 24.98 -26.18 -22.59
N GLU A 178 24.17 -26.82 -23.41
CA GLU A 178 24.49 -27.13 -24.82
C GLU A 178 25.87 -27.84 -25.02
N ASP A 179 26.19 -28.77 -24.12
CA ASP A 179 27.46 -29.51 -24.05
C ASP A 179 28.72 -28.66 -23.73
N GLU A 180 28.54 -27.39 -23.34
CA GLU A 180 29.62 -26.51 -22.91
C GLU A 180 29.52 -26.18 -21.40
N VAL A 181 30.68 -26.08 -20.74
CA VAL A 181 30.77 -25.60 -19.37
C VAL A 181 30.77 -24.08 -19.35
N VAL A 182 29.76 -23.49 -18.71
CA VAL A 182 29.62 -22.04 -18.60
C VAL A 182 29.59 -21.62 -17.14
N LEU A 183 30.30 -20.54 -16.83
CA LEU A 183 30.21 -19.90 -15.50
C LEU A 183 29.20 -18.76 -15.57
N VAL A 184 28.17 -18.85 -14.76
CA VAL A 184 27.11 -17.84 -14.71
C VAL A 184 26.94 -17.31 -13.29
N GLY A 185 26.54 -16.04 -13.18
CA GLY A 185 26.11 -15.51 -11.88
C GLY A 185 24.76 -16.13 -11.49
N ILE A 186 24.51 -16.31 -10.19
CA ILE A 186 23.26 -16.87 -9.66
C ILE A 186 22.00 -16.15 -10.19
N GLY A 187 22.11 -14.86 -10.50
CA GLY A 187 21.02 -14.07 -11.08
C GLY A 187 20.68 -14.38 -12.55
N SER A 188 21.47 -15.22 -13.22
CA SER A 188 21.19 -15.69 -14.59
C SER A 188 20.38 -17.00 -14.61
N LEU A 189 20.15 -17.60 -13.43
CA LEU A 189 19.29 -18.78 -13.30
C LEU A 189 17.81 -18.35 -13.32
N VAL A 190 17.02 -19.16 -13.99
CA VAL A 190 15.56 -19.02 -14.12
C VAL A 190 14.91 -20.24 -13.45
N PHE A 191 13.94 -19.99 -12.57
CA PHE A 191 13.25 -21.00 -11.77
C PHE A 191 11.77 -21.01 -12.09
#